data_58d7b5a760d099b09d1e471634916de1
#
_entry.id   58d7b5a760d099b09d1e471634916de1
#
_cell.length_a   1.000
_cell.length_b   1.000
_cell.length_c   1.000
_cell.angle_alpha   90.00
_cell.angle_beta   90.00
_cell.angle_gamma   90.00
#
_symmetry.space_group_name_H-M   'P 1'
#
loop_
_entity.id
_entity.type
_entity.pdbx_description
1 polymer ?
#
loop_
_entity_poly.entity_id
_entity_poly.type
_entity_poly.pdbx_seq_one_letter_code
_entity_poly.pdbx_strand_id
1 'polypeptide(L)'
;GFDVREQVIQLVRYHLKPGEYYKSKEPVGDGAFRRLARKVEPDLLYRVAKADSLGRNPDWLPKEKWFDAAAQEWFIGRVRELEVERKPPVSILMGRHLIELGLEPSPKFSEILDAVYELQLDGKVVDLDQAIVAAKGLI
;
A
#
# COMPACT_ATOMS: atom_id res chain seq x y z
N GLY A 1 5.81 13.74 -3.88
CA GLY A 1 6.48 12.49 -4.24
C GLY A 1 7.87 12.39 -3.63
N PHE A 2 8.43 11.22 -3.67
CA PHE A 2 9.80 10.98 -3.23
C PHE A 2 10.79 11.48 -4.29
N ASP A 3 11.95 11.97 -3.86
CA ASP A 3 13.04 12.16 -4.77
C ASP A 3 13.62 10.81 -5.23
N VAL A 4 14.49 10.82 -6.25
CA VAL A 4 15.03 9.57 -6.83
C VAL A 4 15.77 8.74 -5.78
N ARG A 5 16.54 9.39 -4.90
CA ARG A 5 17.30 8.70 -3.85
C ARG A 5 16.37 7.98 -2.88
N GLU A 6 15.33 8.66 -2.41
CA GLU A 6 14.34 8.08 -1.51
C GLU A 6 13.59 6.92 -2.16
N GLN A 7 13.21 7.06 -3.44
CA GLN A 7 12.58 5.99 -4.19
C GLN A 7 13.46 4.74 -4.25
N VAL A 8 14.75 4.91 -4.56
CA VAL A 8 15.70 3.78 -4.63
C VAL A 8 15.82 3.11 -3.27
N ILE A 9 15.97 3.88 -2.20
CA ILE A 9 16.07 3.35 -0.83
C ILE A 9 14.83 2.52 -0.48
N GLN A 10 13.64 3.02 -0.78
CA GLN A 10 12.41 2.31 -0.46
C GLN A 10 12.22 1.05 -1.33
N LEU A 11 12.59 1.12 -2.60
CA LEU A 11 12.55 -0.05 -3.48
C LEU A 11 13.47 -1.16 -2.97
N VAL A 12 14.67 -0.83 -2.55
CA VAL A 12 15.61 -1.81 -1.95
C VAL A 12 15.06 -2.36 -0.65
N ARG A 13 14.54 -1.49 0.21
CA ARG A 13 13.97 -1.89 1.52
C ARG A 13 12.83 -2.88 1.39
N TYR A 14 11.95 -2.69 0.43
CA TYR A 14 10.71 -3.47 0.31
C TYR A 14 10.72 -4.50 -0.81
N HIS A 15 11.83 -4.71 -1.53
CA HIS A 15 11.85 -5.59 -2.72
C HIS A 15 11.50 -7.06 -2.41
N LEU A 16 11.65 -7.51 -1.16
CA LEU A 16 11.28 -8.86 -0.75
C LEU A 16 9.81 -9.00 -0.33
N LYS A 17 9.09 -7.87 -0.17
CA LYS A 17 7.69 -7.88 0.29
C LYS A 17 6.73 -8.68 -0.60
N PRO A 18 6.79 -8.60 -1.94
CA PRO A 18 5.92 -9.44 -2.77
C PRO A 18 6.05 -10.92 -2.48
N GLY A 19 7.28 -11.41 -2.31
CA GLY A 19 7.53 -12.81 -1.96
C GLY A 19 7.07 -13.16 -0.54
N GLU A 20 7.30 -12.27 0.42
CA GLU A 20 6.85 -12.46 1.80
C GLU A 20 5.33 -12.55 1.89
N TYR A 21 4.61 -11.68 1.19
CA TYR A 21 3.15 -11.69 1.15
C TYR A 21 2.61 -12.97 0.51
N TYR A 22 3.25 -13.41 -0.57
CA TYR A 22 2.86 -14.62 -1.28
C TYR A 22 3.02 -15.89 -0.44
N LYS A 23 4.07 -15.94 0.37
CA LYS A 23 4.42 -17.09 1.23
C LYS A 23 3.76 -17.04 2.60
N SER A 24 3.05 -15.98 2.93
CA SER A 24 2.40 -15.82 4.23
C SER A 24 1.41 -16.97 4.47
N LYS A 25 1.44 -17.55 5.67
CA LYS A 25 0.52 -18.62 6.08
C LYS A 25 -0.92 -18.11 6.15
N GLU A 26 -1.11 -16.86 6.55
CA GLU A 26 -2.40 -16.22 6.60
C GLU A 26 -2.54 -15.29 5.39
N PRO A 27 -3.73 -15.21 4.76
CA PRO A 27 -3.94 -14.32 3.63
C PRO A 27 -3.64 -12.87 4.02
N VAL A 28 -2.85 -12.18 3.20
CA VAL A 28 -2.56 -10.77 3.38
C VAL A 28 -3.77 -9.95 2.93
N GLY A 29 -4.29 -9.11 3.83
CA GLY A 29 -5.47 -8.29 3.55
C GLY A 29 -5.18 -7.11 2.63
N ASP A 30 -6.23 -6.55 2.05
CA ASP A 30 -6.14 -5.42 1.12
C ASP A 30 -5.47 -4.20 1.75
N GLY A 31 -5.67 -3.97 3.04
CA GLY A 31 -5.06 -2.86 3.78
C GLY A 31 -3.53 -2.89 3.73
N ALA A 32 -2.92 -4.08 3.75
CA ALA A 32 -1.46 -4.21 3.69
C ALA A 32 -0.91 -3.68 2.35
N PHE A 33 -1.57 -4.01 1.23
CA PHE A 33 -1.18 -3.51 -0.09
C PHE A 33 -1.35 -2.00 -0.20
N ARG A 34 -2.45 -1.47 0.33
CA ARG A 34 -2.72 -0.03 0.34
C ARG A 34 -1.70 0.74 1.19
N ARG A 35 -1.32 0.19 2.36
CA ARG A 35 -0.27 0.77 3.22
C ARG A 35 1.10 0.72 2.57
N LEU A 36 1.41 -0.38 1.90
CA LEU A 36 2.67 -0.49 1.16
C LEU A 36 2.77 0.59 0.07
N ALA A 37 1.66 0.88 -0.62
CA ALA A 37 1.61 1.92 -1.64
C ALA A 37 1.91 3.33 -1.09
N ARG A 38 1.78 3.55 0.21
CA ARG A 38 2.17 4.82 0.85
C ARG A 38 3.69 4.96 1.00
N LYS A 39 4.42 3.84 1.00
CA LYS A 39 5.86 3.79 1.28
C LYS A 39 6.69 3.66 0.01
N VAL A 40 6.14 3.06 -1.01
CA VAL A 40 6.83 2.75 -2.25
C VAL A 40 5.82 2.65 -3.37
N GLU A 41 6.22 2.95 -4.62
CA GLU A 41 5.36 2.76 -5.78
C GLU A 41 5.28 1.26 -6.12
N PRO A 42 4.13 0.61 -5.96
CA PRO A 42 4.03 -0.84 -6.15
C PRO A 42 4.38 -1.33 -7.56
N ASP A 43 4.11 -0.54 -8.60
CA ASP A 43 4.49 -0.89 -9.98
C ASP A 43 6.02 -0.99 -10.13
N LEU A 44 6.75 -0.01 -9.58
CA LEU A 44 8.21 -0.05 -9.57
C LEU A 44 8.74 -1.18 -8.69
N LEU A 45 8.11 -1.39 -7.54
CA LEU A 45 8.48 -2.48 -6.64
C LEU A 45 8.33 -3.84 -7.33
N TYR A 46 7.24 -4.04 -8.04
CA TYR A 46 7.01 -5.25 -8.83
C TYR A 46 8.14 -5.48 -9.83
N ARG A 47 8.53 -4.46 -10.57
CA ARG A 47 9.59 -4.55 -11.57
C ARG A 47 10.94 -4.90 -10.96
N VAL A 48 11.30 -4.27 -9.85
CA VAL A 48 12.56 -4.54 -9.14
C VAL A 48 12.55 -5.95 -8.55
N ALA A 49 11.47 -6.34 -7.87
CA ALA A 49 11.34 -7.66 -7.27
C ALA A 49 11.36 -8.77 -8.31
N LYS A 50 10.70 -8.56 -9.45
CA LYS A 50 10.70 -9.51 -10.57
C LYS A 50 12.10 -9.66 -11.17
N ALA A 51 12.80 -8.55 -11.42
CA ALA A 51 14.16 -8.59 -11.94
C ALA A 51 15.11 -9.33 -10.99
N ASP A 52 15.01 -9.06 -9.68
CA ASP A 52 15.78 -9.75 -8.66
C ASP A 52 15.49 -11.25 -8.66
N SER A 53 14.23 -11.64 -8.67
CA SER A 53 13.80 -13.04 -8.68
C SER A 53 14.27 -13.78 -9.93
N LEU A 54 14.13 -13.16 -11.10
CA LEU A 54 14.55 -13.76 -12.37
C LEU A 54 16.05 -13.88 -12.47
N GLY A 55 16.82 -13.04 -11.77
CA GLY A 55 18.27 -13.08 -11.71
C GLY A 55 18.84 -14.09 -10.71
N ARG A 56 18.01 -14.69 -9.86
CA ARG A 56 18.43 -15.64 -8.83
C ARG A 56 18.19 -17.08 -9.24
N ASN A 57 19.09 -17.62 -10.06
CA ASN A 57 19.00 -18.99 -10.55
C ASN A 57 20.24 -19.78 -10.12
N PRO A 58 20.36 -20.19 -8.83
CA PRO A 58 21.51 -20.92 -8.36
C PRO A 58 21.59 -22.31 -9.02
N ASP A 59 22.82 -22.83 -9.15
CA ASP A 59 23.08 -24.09 -9.84
C ASP A 59 22.34 -25.30 -9.20
N TRP A 60 22.10 -25.23 -7.89
CA TRP A 60 21.38 -26.31 -7.19
C TRP A 60 19.88 -26.34 -7.49
N LEU A 61 19.34 -25.27 -8.07
CA LEU A 61 17.93 -25.20 -8.42
C LEU A 61 17.68 -25.89 -9.76
N PRO A 62 16.69 -26.81 -9.87
CA PRO A 62 16.34 -27.38 -11.19
C PRO A 62 16.02 -26.31 -12.21
N LYS A 63 16.51 -26.47 -13.43
CA LYS A 63 16.35 -25.47 -14.50
C LYS A 63 14.88 -25.14 -14.82
N GLU A 64 13.98 -26.10 -14.67
CA GLU A 64 12.54 -25.88 -14.86
C GLU A 64 11.92 -24.95 -13.84
N LYS A 65 12.61 -24.70 -12.73
CA LYS A 65 12.21 -23.72 -11.69
C LYS A 65 12.91 -22.38 -11.83
N TRP A 66 13.81 -22.24 -12.79
CA TRP A 66 14.45 -20.97 -13.08
C TRP A 66 13.43 -19.97 -13.63
N PHE A 67 13.72 -18.69 -13.44
CA PHE A 67 12.87 -17.60 -13.93
C PHE A 67 11.43 -17.63 -13.39
N ASP A 68 11.27 -18.15 -12.18
CA ASP A 68 9.97 -18.15 -11.50
C ASP A 68 9.69 -16.75 -10.93
N ALA A 69 8.61 -16.14 -11.38
CA ALA A 69 8.13 -14.85 -10.91
C ALA A 69 6.67 -14.92 -10.44
N ALA A 70 6.19 -16.11 -10.07
CA ALA A 70 4.79 -16.32 -9.67
C ALA A 70 4.35 -15.40 -8.53
N ALA A 71 5.21 -15.18 -7.53
CA ALA A 71 4.91 -14.30 -6.39
C ALA A 71 4.72 -12.84 -6.87
N GLN A 72 5.58 -12.37 -7.77
CA GLN A 72 5.52 -11.01 -8.27
C GLN A 72 4.31 -10.80 -9.18
N GLU A 73 3.98 -11.77 -10.02
CA GLU A 73 2.78 -11.70 -10.87
C GLU A 73 1.50 -11.69 -10.03
N TRP A 74 1.44 -12.51 -9.00
CA TRP A 74 0.35 -12.46 -8.04
C TRP A 74 0.25 -11.10 -7.34
N PHE A 75 1.39 -10.56 -6.90
CA PHE A 75 1.45 -9.26 -6.21
C PHE A 75 0.91 -8.14 -7.09
N ILE A 76 1.38 -8.03 -8.33
CA ILE A 76 0.93 -6.93 -9.20
C ILE A 76 -0.55 -7.09 -9.59
N GLY A 77 -1.05 -8.32 -9.69
CA GLY A 77 -2.47 -8.59 -9.91
C GLY A 77 -3.32 -8.02 -8.78
N ARG A 78 -2.92 -8.27 -7.52
CA ARG A 78 -3.61 -7.73 -6.34
C ARG A 78 -3.56 -6.20 -6.30
N VAL A 79 -2.38 -5.64 -6.55
CA VAL A 79 -2.16 -4.18 -6.56
C VAL A 79 -3.04 -3.50 -7.62
N ARG A 80 -3.16 -4.08 -8.81
CA ARG A 80 -4.01 -3.56 -9.90
C ARG A 80 -5.50 -3.66 -9.58
N GLU A 81 -5.93 -4.76 -8.97
CA GLU A 81 -7.31 -4.90 -8.49
C GLU A 81 -7.69 -3.79 -7.52
N LEU A 82 -6.74 -3.38 -6.66
CA LEU A 82 -6.94 -2.33 -5.66
C LEU A 82 -6.68 -0.92 -6.21
N GLU A 83 -6.24 -0.81 -7.46
CA GLU A 83 -5.93 0.46 -8.13
C GLU A 83 -4.88 1.31 -7.40
N VAL A 84 -3.88 0.64 -6.80
CA VAL A 84 -2.80 1.31 -6.05
C VAL A 84 -1.42 1.08 -6.67
N GLU A 85 -1.35 0.69 -7.94
CA GLU A 85 -0.09 0.36 -8.62
C GLU A 85 0.89 1.53 -8.68
N ARG A 86 0.42 2.77 -8.70
CA ARG A 86 1.26 3.97 -8.80
C ARG A 86 1.21 4.88 -7.59
N LYS A 87 0.12 4.86 -6.85
CA LYS A 87 -0.07 5.74 -5.69
C LYS A 87 -1.04 5.10 -4.69
N PRO A 88 -0.94 5.48 -3.40
CA PRO A 88 -1.91 5.03 -2.43
C PRO A 88 -3.29 5.65 -2.69
N PRO A 89 -4.35 5.12 -2.07
CA PRO A 89 -5.68 5.72 -2.18
C PRO A 89 -5.66 7.19 -1.75
N VAL A 90 -6.40 8.02 -2.46
CA VAL A 90 -6.60 9.41 -2.06
C VAL A 90 -7.50 9.45 -0.84
N SER A 91 -7.13 10.23 0.17
CA SER A 91 -7.94 10.37 1.38
C SER A 91 -9.33 10.92 1.07
N ILE A 92 -10.36 10.21 1.53
CA ILE A 92 -11.77 10.63 1.35
C ILE A 92 -12.07 11.82 2.25
N LEU A 93 -11.68 11.72 3.53
CA LEU A 93 -11.88 12.80 4.48
C LEU A 93 -10.76 13.83 4.38
N MET A 94 -11.12 15.09 4.24
CA MET A 94 -10.20 16.21 4.14
C MET A 94 -10.43 17.20 5.28
N GLY A 95 -9.45 18.07 5.54
CA GLY A 95 -9.57 19.09 6.58
C GLY A 95 -10.80 19.99 6.42
N ARG A 96 -11.18 20.31 5.19
CA ARG A 96 -12.39 21.11 4.91
C ARG A 96 -13.66 20.48 5.46
N HIS A 97 -13.74 19.14 5.48
CA HIS A 97 -14.90 18.42 6.01
C HIS A 97 -14.99 18.57 7.53
N LEU A 98 -13.85 18.60 8.22
CA LEU A 98 -13.82 18.85 9.67
C LEU A 98 -14.26 20.27 10.02
N ILE A 99 -13.88 21.25 9.19
CA ILE A 99 -14.32 22.63 9.33
C ILE A 99 -15.84 22.72 9.16
N GLU A 100 -16.41 22.05 8.18
CA GLU A 100 -17.86 22.00 7.96
C GLU A 100 -18.60 21.37 9.15
N LEU A 101 -17.94 20.46 9.90
CA LEU A 101 -18.48 19.89 11.14
C LEU A 101 -18.38 20.83 12.34
N GLY A 102 -17.83 22.03 12.16
CA GLY A 102 -17.71 23.02 13.21
C GLY A 102 -16.40 22.98 14.01
N LEU A 103 -15.42 22.20 13.56
CA LEU A 103 -14.12 22.13 14.24
C LEU A 103 -13.20 23.25 13.74
N GLU A 104 -12.41 23.81 14.67
CA GLU A 104 -11.36 24.74 14.34
C GLU A 104 -10.06 23.97 14.00
N PRO A 105 -9.26 24.47 13.04
CA PRO A 105 -7.96 23.89 12.73
C PRO A 105 -7.09 23.76 13.99
N SER A 106 -6.58 22.56 14.22
CA SER A 106 -5.76 22.25 15.41
C SER A 106 -4.93 20.98 15.13
N PRO A 107 -3.95 20.65 15.98
CA PRO A 107 -3.23 19.38 15.84
C PRO A 107 -4.15 18.14 15.85
N LYS A 108 -5.32 18.26 16.47
CA LYS A 108 -6.31 17.18 16.48
C LYS A 108 -6.85 16.84 15.07
N PHE A 109 -6.80 17.77 14.14
CA PHE A 109 -7.17 17.50 12.73
C PHE A 109 -6.34 16.34 12.14
N SER A 110 -5.02 16.40 12.33
CA SER A 110 -4.14 15.33 11.83
C SER A 110 -4.49 13.98 12.45
N GLU A 111 -4.76 13.95 13.76
CA GLU A 111 -5.14 12.72 14.45
C GLU A 111 -6.42 12.11 13.88
N ILE A 112 -7.44 12.94 13.66
CA ILE A 112 -8.73 12.50 13.12
C ILE A 112 -8.57 12.05 11.66
N LEU A 113 -7.89 12.85 10.83
CA LEU A 113 -7.67 12.52 9.43
C LEU A 113 -6.90 11.23 9.27
N ASP A 114 -5.84 11.02 10.04
CA ASP A 114 -5.03 9.81 10.01
C ASP A 114 -5.83 8.59 10.46
N ALA A 115 -6.60 8.72 11.54
CA ALA A 115 -7.42 7.61 12.05
C ALA A 115 -8.50 7.18 11.03
N VAL A 116 -9.16 8.14 10.38
CA VAL A 116 -10.17 7.84 9.35
C VAL A 116 -9.50 7.25 8.11
N TYR A 117 -8.32 7.74 7.75
CA TYR A 117 -7.57 7.18 6.61
C TYR A 117 -7.18 5.73 6.86
N GLU A 118 -6.77 5.36 8.09
CA GLU A 118 -6.49 3.97 8.43
C GLU A 118 -7.73 3.08 8.23
N LEU A 119 -8.91 3.57 8.60
CA LEU A 119 -10.16 2.85 8.35
C LEU A 119 -10.44 2.72 6.85
N GLN A 120 -10.13 3.76 6.08
CA GLN A 120 -10.24 3.72 4.62
C GLN A 120 -9.30 2.67 4.00
N LEU A 121 -8.06 2.60 4.46
CA LEU A 121 -7.10 1.60 3.98
C LEU A 121 -7.59 0.17 4.26
N ASP A 122 -8.24 -0.05 5.39
CA ASP A 122 -8.81 -1.35 5.76
C ASP A 122 -10.16 -1.65 5.07
N GLY A 123 -10.67 -0.72 4.26
CA GLY A 123 -11.94 -0.89 3.57
C GLY A 123 -13.17 -0.70 4.44
N LYS A 124 -13.01 -0.20 5.66
CA LYS A 124 -14.11 0.08 6.60
C LYS A 124 -14.79 1.42 6.33
N VAL A 125 -14.13 2.31 5.63
CA VAL A 125 -14.64 3.59 5.17
C VAL A 125 -14.45 3.62 3.65
N VAL A 126 -15.55 3.68 2.89
CA VAL A 126 -15.51 3.62 1.42
C VAL A 126 -16.10 4.86 0.75
N ASP A 127 -16.80 5.71 1.50
CA ASP A 127 -17.38 6.94 0.98
C ASP A 127 -17.32 8.07 2.02
N LEU A 128 -17.69 9.28 1.59
CA LEU A 128 -17.62 10.46 2.45
C LEU A 128 -18.57 10.36 3.64
N ASP A 129 -19.76 9.80 3.46
CA ASP A 129 -20.75 9.68 4.55
C ASP A 129 -20.19 8.80 5.67
N GLN A 130 -19.58 7.67 5.32
CA GLN A 130 -18.93 6.77 6.29
C GLN A 130 -17.74 7.45 6.96
N ALA A 131 -16.96 8.22 6.20
CA ALA A 131 -15.82 8.97 6.73
C ALA A 131 -16.27 10.01 7.76
N ILE A 132 -17.36 10.73 7.49
CA ILE A 132 -17.92 11.72 8.40
C ILE A 132 -18.43 11.07 9.68
N VAL A 133 -19.14 9.95 9.58
CA VAL A 133 -19.61 9.18 10.74
C VAL A 133 -18.41 8.75 11.60
N ALA A 134 -17.35 8.22 10.99
CA ALA A 134 -16.15 7.83 11.70
C ALA A 134 -15.48 9.03 12.38
N ALA A 135 -15.38 10.16 11.70
CA ALA A 135 -14.81 11.39 12.25
C ALA A 135 -15.59 11.89 13.48
N LYS A 136 -16.91 11.88 13.41
CA LYS A 136 -17.77 12.28 14.55
C LYS A 136 -17.52 11.44 15.79
N GLY A 137 -17.22 10.17 15.63
CA GLY A 137 -16.87 9.29 16.76
C GLY A 137 -15.52 9.61 17.42
N LEU A 138 -14.68 10.41 16.76
CA LEU A 138 -13.34 10.75 17.23
C LEU A 138 -13.23 12.18 17.78
N ILE A 139 -14.29 12.95 17.66
CA ILE A 139 -14.34 14.35 18.14
C ILE A 139 -14.53 14.41 19.65
#